data_6067867c7016cf78af36b1fc6b44dd5a
#
_entry.id   6067867c7016cf78af36b1fc6b44dd5a
#
_cell.length_a   1.000
_cell.length_b   1.000
_cell.length_c   1.000
_cell.angle_alpha   90.00
_cell.angle_beta   90.00
_cell.angle_gamma   90.00
#
_symmetry.space_group_name_H-M   'P 1'
#
loop_
_entity.id
_entity.type
_entity.pdbx_description
1 polymer ?
#
loop_
_entity_poly.entity_id
_entity_poly.type
_entity_poly.pdbx_seq_one_letter_code
_entity_poly.pdbx_strand_id
1 'polypeptide(L)'
;MSDQRILRYKVVLMENPGFTTSPCEVFNPANLLPTPKGSLPFHSCLETLDHWTKPRERLLEDPLTNPTEIWYTDGSSFVLDGKRRAGNAVVSNFETIEAKPLPPGTSAQLAELIALTQALDLGKGKRVAIYIDFKYAFVVLHAHDAIWKERGHLTTQGSPIRYGDQIVRLFEAVHWLTEISVSHCKGHQKGSMEVAQGSK
;
A
#
# COMPACT_ATOMS: atom_id res chain seq x y z
N MET A 1 -8.23 -6.56 15.98
CA MET A 1 -9.60 -6.97 16.40
C MET A 1 -9.83 -6.34 17.76
N SER A 2 -10.97 -5.67 18.04
CA SER A 2 -11.19 -5.07 19.37
C SER A 2 -11.56 -6.16 20.39
N ASP A 3 -11.16 -5.96 21.67
CA ASP A 3 -11.43 -6.91 22.75
C ASP A 3 -12.90 -7.19 22.94
N GLN A 4 -13.77 -6.21 22.72
CA GLN A 4 -15.23 -6.38 22.73
C GLN A 4 -15.73 -7.39 21.70
N ARG A 5 -15.10 -7.43 20.54
CA ARG A 5 -15.48 -8.36 19.45
C ARG A 5 -15.04 -9.79 19.79
N ILE A 6 -13.87 -9.93 20.37
CA ILE A 6 -13.35 -11.22 20.86
C ILE A 6 -14.25 -11.75 21.99
N LEU A 7 -14.63 -10.88 22.92
CA LEU A 7 -15.52 -11.22 24.02
C LEU A 7 -16.88 -11.70 23.52
N ARG A 8 -17.45 -11.02 22.53
CA ARG A 8 -18.74 -11.40 21.92
C ARG A 8 -18.69 -12.78 21.24
N TYR A 9 -17.61 -13.09 20.55
CA TYR A 9 -17.45 -14.42 19.97
C TYR A 9 -17.24 -15.50 21.03
N LYS A 10 -16.48 -15.20 22.10
CA LYS A 10 -16.32 -16.12 23.23
C LYS A 10 -17.67 -16.45 23.87
N VAL A 11 -18.52 -15.45 24.14
CA VAL A 11 -19.84 -15.67 24.74
C VAL A 11 -20.69 -16.58 23.85
N VAL A 12 -20.80 -16.29 22.55
CA VAL A 12 -21.61 -17.09 21.62
C VAL A 12 -21.11 -18.54 21.51
N LEU A 13 -19.79 -18.75 21.57
CA LEU A 13 -19.20 -20.09 21.51
C LEU A 13 -19.39 -20.86 22.83
N MET A 14 -19.28 -20.17 23.99
CA MET A 14 -19.40 -20.79 25.31
C MET A 14 -20.88 -21.12 25.69
N GLU A 15 -21.86 -20.45 25.11
CA GLU A 15 -23.25 -20.77 25.29
C GLU A 15 -23.68 -22.07 24.58
N ASN A 16 -22.83 -22.63 23.75
CA ASN A 16 -23.10 -23.87 23.03
C ASN A 16 -22.45 -25.07 23.77
N PRO A 17 -23.22 -25.97 24.40
CA PRO A 17 -22.70 -27.04 25.25
C PRO A 17 -21.88 -28.09 24.50
N GLY A 18 -21.84 -28.04 23.17
CA GLY A 18 -21.06 -28.94 22.33
C GLY A 18 -19.65 -28.42 22.00
N PHE A 19 -19.28 -27.21 22.45
CA PHE A 19 -17.98 -26.61 22.12
C PHE A 19 -17.07 -26.49 23.34
N THR A 20 -15.85 -26.99 23.18
CA THR A 20 -14.74 -26.77 24.12
C THR A 20 -13.67 -25.92 23.44
N THR A 21 -13.29 -24.80 24.01
CA THR A 21 -12.20 -23.95 23.48
C THR A 21 -10.93 -24.21 24.23
N SER A 22 -9.84 -24.53 23.51
CA SER A 22 -8.50 -24.64 24.07
C SER A 22 -7.51 -23.74 23.32
N PRO A 23 -6.48 -23.18 23.97
CA PRO A 23 -5.45 -22.44 23.29
C PRO A 23 -4.72 -23.34 22.29
N CYS A 24 -4.46 -22.84 21.08
CA CYS A 24 -3.70 -23.54 20.07
C CYS A 24 -2.54 -22.65 19.59
N GLU A 25 -1.31 -23.09 19.81
CA GLU A 25 -0.12 -22.32 19.48
C GLU A 25 0.33 -22.50 18.01
N VAL A 26 -0.10 -23.59 17.35
CA VAL A 26 0.36 -23.96 15.99
C VAL A 26 -0.82 -24.26 15.08
N PHE A 27 -1.86 -23.45 15.13
CA PHE A 27 -3.04 -23.71 14.32
C PHE A 27 -3.02 -22.93 13.00
N ASN A 28 -2.86 -23.68 11.89
CA ASN A 28 -3.12 -23.15 10.56
C ASN A 28 -4.56 -23.56 10.16
N PRO A 29 -5.51 -22.62 10.01
CA PRO A 29 -6.88 -22.92 9.60
C PRO A 29 -6.96 -23.71 8.29
N ALA A 30 -5.95 -23.62 7.43
CA ALA A 30 -5.88 -24.39 6.18
C ALA A 30 -5.73 -25.89 6.40
N ASN A 31 -5.27 -26.34 7.57
CA ASN A 31 -5.22 -27.77 7.90
C ASN A 31 -6.61 -28.40 8.03
N LEU A 32 -7.66 -27.59 8.18
CA LEU A 32 -9.07 -28.05 8.22
C LEU A 32 -9.67 -28.20 6.81
N LEU A 33 -9.03 -27.67 5.79
CA LEU A 33 -9.50 -27.86 4.43
C LEU A 33 -9.26 -29.28 3.98
N PRO A 34 -10.28 -29.94 3.34
CA PRO A 34 -10.10 -31.27 2.81
C PRO A 34 -8.97 -31.29 1.79
N THR A 35 -7.91 -32.02 2.09
CA THR A 35 -6.82 -32.25 1.14
C THR A 35 -7.29 -33.29 0.13
N PRO A 36 -7.31 -33.00 -1.17
CA PRO A 36 -7.55 -34.05 -2.17
C PRO A 36 -6.51 -35.16 -1.97
N LYS A 37 -6.96 -36.38 -1.96
CA LYS A 37 -6.07 -37.57 -1.91
C LYS A 37 -5.18 -37.57 -3.17
N GLY A 38 -3.98 -37.06 -3.06
CA GLY A 38 -3.01 -36.97 -4.13
C GLY A 38 -2.06 -35.80 -3.90
N SER A 39 -0.82 -35.96 -4.18
CA SER A 39 0.38 -35.16 -3.99
C SER A 39 0.32 -33.66 -4.37
N LEU A 40 -0.73 -32.94 -3.99
CA LEU A 40 -0.76 -31.51 -4.11
C LEU A 40 0.06 -30.87 -2.99
N PRO A 41 0.82 -29.81 -3.29
CA PRO A 41 1.61 -29.11 -2.30
C PRO A 41 0.71 -28.61 -1.16
N PHE A 42 1.26 -28.66 0.04
CA PHE A 42 0.60 -28.19 1.25
C PHE A 42 0.13 -26.74 1.06
N HIS A 43 -1.14 -26.47 1.31
CA HIS A 43 -1.68 -25.11 1.19
C HIS A 43 -1.03 -24.18 2.23
N SER A 44 -0.33 -23.15 1.77
CA SER A 44 0.21 -22.08 2.60
C SER A 44 -0.72 -20.89 2.54
N CYS A 45 -1.40 -20.60 3.65
CA CYS A 45 -2.23 -19.39 3.75
C CYS A 45 -1.43 -18.10 3.55
N LEU A 46 -0.17 -18.08 3.98
CA LEU A 46 0.70 -16.91 3.82
C LEU A 46 1.05 -16.67 2.35
N GLU A 47 1.45 -17.69 1.64
CA GLU A 47 1.74 -17.59 0.20
C GLU A 47 0.50 -17.21 -0.60
N THR A 48 -0.64 -17.80 -0.26
CA THR A 48 -1.91 -17.46 -0.91
C THR A 48 -2.30 -16.01 -0.64
N LEU A 49 -2.20 -15.55 0.62
CA LEU A 49 -2.47 -14.15 0.96
C LEU A 49 -1.51 -13.20 0.24
N ASP A 50 -0.22 -13.50 0.23
CA ASP A 50 0.79 -12.69 -0.46
C ASP A 50 0.47 -12.56 -1.96
N HIS A 51 0.12 -13.67 -2.59
CA HIS A 51 -0.29 -13.68 -4.00
C HIS A 51 -1.56 -12.86 -4.27
N TRP A 52 -2.54 -12.92 -3.37
CA TRP A 52 -3.82 -12.23 -3.54
C TRP A 52 -3.81 -10.78 -3.11
N THR A 53 -2.90 -10.38 -2.22
CA THR A 53 -2.82 -9.00 -1.72
C THR A 53 -1.95 -8.09 -2.56
N LYS A 54 -1.06 -8.63 -3.38
CA LYS A 54 -0.24 -7.82 -4.27
C LYS A 54 -1.06 -7.35 -5.48
N PRO A 55 -1.13 -6.05 -5.75
CA PRO A 55 -1.83 -5.51 -6.93
C PRO A 55 -1.17 -5.99 -8.24
N ARG A 56 0.09 -6.43 -8.14
CA ARG A 56 0.87 -6.93 -9.26
C ARG A 56 2.00 -7.83 -8.77
N GLU A 57 2.23 -8.99 -9.41
CA GLU A 57 3.29 -9.95 -9.08
C GLU A 57 4.71 -9.36 -9.09
N ARG A 58 4.95 -8.32 -9.90
CA ARG A 58 6.25 -7.66 -10.04
C ARG A 58 6.38 -6.34 -9.32
N LEU A 59 5.47 -6.03 -8.41
CA LEU A 59 5.60 -4.90 -7.52
C LEU A 59 6.46 -5.31 -6.32
N LEU A 60 7.64 -4.70 -6.18
CA LEU A 60 8.59 -5.01 -5.12
C LEU A 60 8.55 -3.93 -4.04
N GLU A 61 8.71 -4.37 -2.79
CA GLU A 61 8.90 -3.48 -1.63
C GLU A 61 10.38 -3.07 -1.50
N ASP A 62 11.28 -4.00 -1.81
CA ASP A 62 12.72 -3.77 -1.81
C ASP A 62 13.16 -3.09 -3.11
N PRO A 63 14.19 -2.23 -3.05
CA PRO A 63 14.70 -1.53 -4.23
C PRO A 63 15.10 -2.48 -5.36
N LEU A 64 14.73 -2.12 -6.58
CA LEU A 64 15.15 -2.87 -7.78
C LEU A 64 16.66 -2.92 -7.93
N THR A 65 17.18 -4.06 -8.34
CA THR A 65 18.58 -4.20 -8.78
C THR A 65 18.73 -3.58 -10.17
N ASN A 66 19.58 -2.57 -10.31
CA ASN A 66 19.84 -1.84 -11.56
C ASN A 66 18.54 -1.26 -12.19
N PRO A 67 17.82 -0.37 -11.51
CA PRO A 67 16.69 0.33 -12.10
C PRO A 67 17.18 1.25 -13.22
N THR A 68 16.33 1.49 -14.22
CA THR A 68 16.60 2.50 -15.24
C THR A 68 16.53 3.90 -14.67
N GLU A 69 15.62 4.11 -13.72
CA GLU A 69 15.35 5.38 -13.07
C GLU A 69 15.19 5.20 -11.56
N ILE A 70 15.67 6.16 -10.79
CA ILE A 70 15.47 6.26 -9.34
C ILE A 70 14.76 7.58 -9.07
N TRP A 71 13.57 7.51 -8.52
CA TRP A 71 12.73 8.67 -8.27
C TRP A 71 12.27 8.74 -6.82
N TYR A 72 12.06 9.96 -6.38
CA TYR A 72 11.50 10.30 -5.08
C TYR A 72 10.24 11.12 -5.28
N THR A 73 9.22 10.85 -4.51
CA THR A 73 7.96 11.59 -4.59
C THR A 73 7.68 12.29 -3.27
N ASP A 74 7.15 13.49 -3.38
CA ASP A 74 6.72 14.29 -2.24
C ASP A 74 5.40 14.99 -2.57
N GLY A 75 4.48 15.00 -1.61
CA GLY A 75 3.22 15.69 -1.70
C GLY A 75 3.04 16.60 -0.50
N SER A 76 2.99 17.90 -0.72
CA SER A 76 2.90 18.89 0.35
C SER A 76 1.58 19.66 0.36
N SER A 77 1.16 20.09 1.54
CA SER A 77 0.02 20.99 1.70
C SER A 77 0.24 21.93 2.88
N PHE A 78 0.06 23.21 2.66
CA PHE A 78 0.22 24.26 3.66
C PHE A 78 -0.89 25.32 3.54
N VAL A 79 -1.03 26.13 4.56
CA VAL A 79 -1.99 27.24 4.57
C VAL A 79 -1.23 28.55 4.36
N LEU A 80 -1.62 29.30 3.33
CA LEU A 80 -1.10 30.63 3.04
C LEU A 80 -2.27 31.59 2.88
N ASP A 81 -2.27 32.71 3.59
CA ASP A 81 -3.35 33.72 3.59
C ASP A 81 -4.75 33.10 3.82
N GLY A 82 -4.84 32.18 4.77
CA GLY A 82 -6.09 31.49 5.11
C GLY A 82 -6.58 30.47 4.06
N LYS A 83 -5.84 30.28 2.96
CA LYS A 83 -6.18 29.34 1.91
C LYS A 83 -5.21 28.15 1.91
N ARG A 84 -5.76 26.95 1.85
CA ARG A 84 -4.96 25.73 1.73
C ARG A 84 -4.42 25.63 0.31
N ARG A 85 -3.10 25.54 0.20
CA ARG A 85 -2.38 25.29 -1.04
C ARG A 85 -1.71 23.93 -0.94
N ALA A 86 -1.55 23.26 -2.06
CA ALA A 86 -0.88 21.97 -2.13
C ALA A 86 -0.11 21.85 -3.44
N GLY A 87 0.86 20.97 -3.46
CA GLY A 87 1.65 20.63 -4.62
C GLY A 87 2.16 19.21 -4.53
N ASN A 88 2.58 18.67 -5.66
CA ASN A 88 3.26 17.40 -5.77
C ASN A 88 4.56 17.57 -6.55
N ALA A 89 5.54 16.74 -6.24
CA ALA A 89 6.81 16.69 -6.93
C ALA A 89 7.26 15.26 -7.17
N VAL A 90 7.91 15.04 -8.30
CA VAL A 90 8.67 13.84 -8.64
C VAL A 90 10.07 14.30 -8.98
N VAL A 91 11.07 13.81 -8.25
CA VAL A 91 12.46 14.22 -8.42
C VAL A 91 13.36 13.00 -8.62
N SER A 92 14.42 13.15 -9.37
CA SER A 92 15.53 12.19 -9.44
C SER A 92 16.69 12.68 -8.56
N ASN A 93 17.78 11.92 -8.51
CA ASN A 93 19.00 12.36 -7.83
C ASN A 93 19.61 13.63 -8.44
N PHE A 94 19.25 13.97 -9.67
CA PHE A 94 19.92 15.02 -10.46
C PHE A 94 19.02 16.20 -10.79
N GLU A 95 17.70 15.96 -10.93
CA GLU A 95 16.77 16.96 -11.41
C GLU A 95 15.34 16.77 -10.88
N THR A 96 14.58 17.83 -10.94
CA THR A 96 13.12 17.78 -10.74
C THR A 96 12.47 17.35 -12.05
N ILE A 97 11.91 16.15 -12.07
CA ILE A 97 11.25 15.59 -13.25
C ILE A 97 9.92 16.29 -13.48
N GLU A 98 9.15 16.47 -12.39
CA GLU A 98 7.89 17.19 -12.42
C GLU A 98 7.59 17.82 -11.06
N ALA A 99 7.08 19.05 -11.08
CA ALA A 99 6.51 19.70 -9.91
C ALA A 99 5.27 20.49 -10.35
N LYS A 100 4.13 20.21 -9.75
CA LYS A 100 2.86 20.85 -10.12
C LYS A 100 2.07 21.33 -8.90
N PRO A 101 1.43 22.49 -8.99
CA PRO A 101 0.44 22.90 -8.00
C PRO A 101 -0.80 22.02 -8.12
N LEU A 102 -1.41 21.72 -6.99
CA LEU A 102 -2.66 20.98 -6.90
C LEU A 102 -3.84 21.93 -6.60
N PRO A 103 -5.07 21.50 -6.87
CA PRO A 103 -6.25 22.30 -6.59
C PRO A 103 -6.29 22.80 -5.14
N PRO A 104 -6.78 24.03 -4.90
CA PRO A 104 -6.95 24.55 -3.55
C PRO A 104 -7.81 23.61 -2.69
N GLY A 105 -7.44 23.45 -1.43
CA GLY A 105 -8.15 22.55 -0.51
C GLY A 105 -7.62 21.10 -0.49
N THR A 106 -6.73 20.72 -1.41
CA THR A 106 -6.09 19.39 -1.40
C THR A 106 -5.35 19.16 -0.09
N SER A 107 -5.62 18.03 0.56
CA SER A 107 -4.91 17.64 1.80
C SER A 107 -3.52 17.11 1.49
N ALA A 108 -2.62 17.13 2.49
CA ALA A 108 -1.28 16.54 2.33
C ALA A 108 -1.35 15.04 1.94
N GLN A 109 -2.22 14.27 2.57
CA GLN A 109 -2.42 12.86 2.23
C GLN A 109 -2.82 12.63 0.76
N LEU A 110 -3.72 13.48 0.25
CA LEU A 110 -4.14 13.39 -1.15
C LEU A 110 -3.02 13.84 -2.10
N ALA A 111 -2.25 14.85 -1.71
CA ALA A 111 -1.10 15.33 -2.47
C ALA A 111 -0.04 14.23 -2.63
N GLU A 112 0.24 13.47 -1.58
CA GLU A 112 1.15 12.33 -1.59
C GLU A 112 0.68 11.20 -2.53
N LEU A 113 -0.62 10.82 -2.45
CA LEU A 113 -1.18 9.83 -3.36
C LEU A 113 -1.11 10.29 -4.83
N ILE A 114 -1.33 11.58 -5.08
CA ILE A 114 -1.21 12.15 -6.42
C ILE A 114 0.26 12.13 -6.88
N ALA A 115 1.22 12.50 -6.01
CA ALA A 115 2.64 12.47 -6.32
C ALA A 115 3.10 11.07 -6.75
N LEU A 116 2.72 10.05 -5.98
CA LEU A 116 3.04 8.66 -6.31
C LEU A 116 2.39 8.23 -7.62
N THR A 117 1.10 8.52 -7.82
CA THR A 117 0.40 8.19 -9.07
C THR A 117 1.08 8.85 -10.27
N GLN A 118 1.49 10.11 -10.12
CA GLN A 118 2.18 10.85 -11.18
C GLN A 118 3.54 10.24 -11.52
N ALA A 119 4.30 9.79 -10.52
CA ALA A 119 5.56 9.08 -10.75
C ALA A 119 5.33 7.77 -11.53
N LEU A 120 4.28 7.03 -11.22
CA LEU A 120 3.92 5.83 -11.95
C LEU A 120 3.53 6.13 -13.41
N ASP A 121 2.73 7.18 -13.63
CA ASP A 121 2.34 7.61 -14.99
C ASP A 121 3.58 8.02 -15.83
N LEU A 122 4.52 8.75 -15.25
CA LEU A 122 5.77 9.16 -15.91
C LEU A 122 6.72 7.99 -16.19
N GLY A 123 6.64 6.96 -15.35
CA GLY A 123 7.46 5.75 -15.46
C GLY A 123 6.95 4.71 -16.44
N LYS A 124 5.88 4.97 -17.17
CA LYS A 124 5.25 4.02 -18.09
C LYS A 124 6.26 3.38 -19.05
N GLY A 125 6.29 2.04 -19.05
CA GLY A 125 7.18 1.24 -19.89
C GLY A 125 8.64 1.20 -19.41
N LYS A 126 8.98 1.79 -18.26
CA LYS A 126 10.33 1.80 -17.68
C LYS A 126 10.46 0.84 -16.50
N ARG A 127 11.70 0.59 -16.10
CA ARG A 127 12.06 -0.07 -14.82
C ARG A 127 12.40 1.03 -13.82
N VAL A 128 11.53 1.27 -12.83
CA VAL A 128 11.64 2.42 -11.93
C VAL A 128 11.69 1.97 -10.47
N ALA A 129 12.64 2.52 -9.72
CA ALA A 129 12.65 2.45 -8.26
C ALA A 129 12.12 3.77 -7.71
N ILE A 130 11.00 3.73 -7.01
CA ILE A 130 10.34 4.89 -6.41
C ILE A 130 10.51 4.84 -4.90
N TYR A 131 10.96 5.93 -4.31
CA TYR A 131 11.07 6.12 -2.87
C TYR A 131 10.01 7.10 -2.39
N ILE A 132 9.26 6.70 -1.36
CA ILE A 132 8.22 7.51 -0.74
C ILE A 132 8.43 7.58 0.77
N ASP A 133 8.16 8.70 1.39
CA ASP A 133 8.20 8.85 2.85
C ASP A 133 6.80 8.75 3.51
N PHE A 134 5.76 8.67 2.71
CA PHE A 134 4.39 8.58 3.16
C PHE A 134 3.95 7.11 3.35
N LYS A 135 4.03 6.63 4.58
CA LYS A 135 3.71 5.25 4.96
C LYS A 135 2.31 4.80 4.54
N TYR A 136 1.32 5.69 4.56
CA TYR A 136 -0.04 5.33 4.15
C TYR A 136 -0.10 4.92 2.68
N ALA A 137 0.50 5.69 1.76
CA ALA A 137 0.54 5.32 0.34
C ALA A 137 1.26 3.99 0.11
N PHE A 138 2.36 3.74 0.86
CA PHE A 138 3.08 2.46 0.84
C PHE A 138 2.17 1.29 1.24
N VAL A 139 1.49 1.39 2.38
CA VAL A 139 0.60 0.33 2.87
C VAL A 139 -0.62 0.13 1.97
N VAL A 140 -1.18 1.22 1.42
CA VAL A 140 -2.27 1.15 0.44
C VAL A 140 -1.84 0.34 -0.76
N LEU A 141 -0.66 0.63 -1.30
CA LEU A 141 -0.16 0.02 -2.52
C LEU A 141 0.19 -1.47 -2.33
N HIS A 142 0.81 -1.83 -1.20
CA HIS A 142 1.33 -3.19 -0.98
C HIS A 142 0.37 -4.14 -0.25
N ALA A 143 -0.59 -3.62 0.51
CA ALA A 143 -1.39 -4.47 1.39
C ALA A 143 -2.92 -4.33 1.23
N HIS A 144 -3.43 -3.21 0.72
CA HIS A 144 -4.87 -2.95 0.81
C HIS A 144 -5.64 -3.17 -0.49
N ASP A 145 -4.98 -3.30 -1.65
CA ASP A 145 -5.64 -3.37 -2.96
C ASP A 145 -6.68 -4.50 -3.03
N ALA A 146 -6.25 -5.72 -2.80
CA ALA A 146 -7.13 -6.88 -2.90
C ALA A 146 -8.31 -6.80 -1.92
N ILE A 147 -8.04 -6.37 -0.68
CA ILE A 147 -9.07 -6.26 0.36
C ILE A 147 -10.13 -5.22 -0.03
N TRP A 148 -9.71 -4.09 -0.56
CA TRP A 148 -10.64 -3.02 -0.94
C TRP A 148 -11.39 -3.33 -2.22
N LYS A 149 -10.74 -3.99 -3.18
CA LYS A 149 -11.37 -4.45 -4.41
C LYS A 149 -12.50 -5.46 -4.13
N GLU A 150 -12.26 -6.46 -3.27
CA GLU A 150 -13.28 -7.42 -2.86
C GLU A 150 -14.43 -6.78 -2.08
N ARG A 151 -14.17 -5.72 -1.32
CA ARG A 151 -15.19 -4.99 -0.54
C ARG A 151 -15.90 -3.88 -1.32
N GLY A 152 -15.63 -3.75 -2.62
CA GLY A 152 -16.21 -2.67 -3.43
C GLY A 152 -15.74 -1.28 -2.98
N HIS A 153 -14.46 -1.16 -2.54
CA HIS A 153 -13.85 0.08 -2.03
C HIS A 153 -14.55 0.68 -0.80
N LEU A 154 -15.07 -0.20 0.06
CA LEU A 154 -15.71 0.20 1.31
C LEU A 154 -14.81 -0.06 2.52
N THR A 155 -14.95 0.78 3.53
CA THR A 155 -14.36 0.56 4.86
C THR A 155 -15.04 -0.63 5.56
N THR A 156 -14.47 -1.09 6.68
CA THR A 156 -15.08 -2.12 7.52
C THR A 156 -16.46 -1.72 8.08
N GLN A 157 -16.79 -0.43 8.05
CA GLN A 157 -18.07 0.12 8.49
C GLN A 157 -19.07 0.34 7.35
N GLY A 158 -18.69 -0.06 6.10
CA GLY A 158 -19.54 0.12 4.92
C GLY A 158 -19.52 1.52 4.31
N SER A 159 -18.68 2.42 4.80
CA SER A 159 -18.51 3.76 4.23
C SER A 159 -17.50 3.73 3.09
N PRO A 160 -17.62 4.58 2.06
CA PRO A 160 -16.58 4.71 1.02
C PRO A 160 -15.22 5.03 1.62
N ILE A 161 -14.16 4.44 1.07
CA ILE A 161 -12.80 4.77 1.50
C ILE A 161 -12.46 6.20 1.08
N ARG A 162 -11.73 6.89 1.97
CA ARG A 162 -11.28 8.24 1.70
C ARG A 162 -10.31 8.22 0.51
N TYR A 163 -10.53 9.10 -0.46
CA TYR A 163 -9.75 9.19 -1.71
C TYR A 163 -9.84 7.95 -2.60
N GLY A 164 -10.98 7.23 -2.58
CA GLY A 164 -11.20 5.99 -3.35
C GLY A 164 -10.83 6.13 -4.82
N ASP A 165 -11.31 7.17 -5.50
CA ASP A 165 -11.03 7.41 -6.92
C ASP A 165 -9.52 7.55 -7.20
N GLN A 166 -8.80 8.27 -6.32
CA GLN A 166 -7.34 8.43 -6.46
C GLN A 166 -6.59 7.11 -6.20
N ILE A 167 -7.09 6.31 -5.28
CA ILE A 167 -6.52 4.98 -4.98
C ILE A 167 -6.74 4.02 -6.13
N VAL A 168 -7.93 3.99 -6.72
CA VAL A 168 -8.20 3.20 -7.94
C VAL A 168 -7.25 3.59 -9.07
N ARG A 169 -7.09 4.89 -9.30
CA ARG A 169 -6.16 5.40 -10.30
C ARG A 169 -4.71 5.03 -10.02
N LEU A 170 -4.30 5.03 -8.74
CA LEU A 170 -2.98 4.58 -8.32
C LEU A 170 -2.73 3.11 -8.72
N PHE A 171 -3.71 2.24 -8.46
CA PHE A 171 -3.60 0.82 -8.82
C PHE A 171 -3.57 0.60 -10.34
N GLU A 172 -4.36 1.35 -11.10
CA GLU A 172 -4.30 1.31 -12.54
C GLU A 172 -2.92 1.72 -13.07
N ALA A 173 -2.33 2.79 -12.50
CA ALA A 173 -1.02 3.29 -12.91
C ALA A 173 0.12 2.29 -12.67
N VAL A 174 0.05 1.47 -11.61
CA VAL A 174 1.05 0.42 -11.33
C VAL A 174 1.20 -0.56 -12.49
N HIS A 175 0.13 -0.87 -13.20
CA HIS A 175 0.15 -1.85 -14.30
C HIS A 175 0.87 -1.37 -15.56
N TRP A 176 1.13 -0.07 -15.69
CA TRP A 176 1.78 0.50 -16.87
C TRP A 176 3.30 0.35 -16.91
N LEU A 177 3.95 0.05 -15.79
CA LEU A 177 5.39 -0.09 -15.71
C LEU A 177 5.85 -1.51 -16.08
N THR A 178 7.08 -1.64 -16.56
CA THR A 178 7.65 -2.96 -16.87
C THR A 178 8.03 -3.70 -15.59
N GLU A 179 8.80 -3.05 -14.72
CA GLU A 179 9.15 -3.51 -13.39
C GLU A 179 9.18 -2.30 -12.46
N ILE A 180 8.70 -2.49 -11.24
CA ILE A 180 8.58 -1.40 -10.27
C ILE A 180 8.95 -1.87 -8.87
N SER A 181 9.72 -1.05 -8.16
CA SER A 181 9.79 -1.09 -6.71
C SER A 181 9.26 0.22 -6.13
N VAL A 182 8.45 0.12 -5.10
CA VAL A 182 8.02 1.26 -4.30
C VAL A 182 8.47 0.99 -2.88
N SER A 183 9.49 1.71 -2.43
CA SER A 183 10.14 1.51 -1.14
C SER A 183 9.85 2.67 -0.21
N HIS A 184 9.58 2.37 1.06
CA HIS A 184 9.38 3.39 2.06
C HIS A 184 10.72 3.88 2.61
N CYS A 185 10.94 5.20 2.58
CA CYS A 185 12.08 5.84 3.22
C CYS A 185 11.63 6.74 4.37
N LYS A 186 12.54 7.04 5.30
CA LYS A 186 12.27 8.05 6.33
C LYS A 186 12.48 9.43 5.73
N GLY A 187 11.46 10.29 5.77
CA GLY A 187 11.55 11.69 5.39
C GLY A 187 12.61 12.45 6.18
N HIS A 188 13.18 13.48 5.59
CA HIS A 188 14.14 14.42 6.22
C HIS A 188 15.41 13.78 6.81
N GLN A 189 15.91 12.70 6.24
CA GLN A 189 17.20 12.12 6.66
C GLN A 189 18.35 13.02 6.25
N LYS A 190 19.17 13.42 7.23
CA LYS A 190 20.48 14.07 6.99
C LYS A 190 21.52 12.98 6.83
N GLY A 191 21.99 12.76 5.60
CA GLY A 191 23.05 11.77 5.36
C GLY A 191 23.44 11.65 3.88
N SER A 192 24.54 10.97 3.62
CA SER A 192 25.12 10.76 2.28
C SER A 192 24.56 9.53 1.54
N MET A 193 23.45 8.98 1.97
CA MET A 193 22.80 7.86 1.30
C MET A 193 21.86 8.35 0.20
N GLU A 194 21.73 7.58 -0.89
CA GLU A 194 20.79 7.87 -2.00
C GLU A 194 19.37 8.18 -1.52
N VAL A 195 18.93 7.52 -0.46
CA VAL A 195 17.62 7.69 0.19
C VAL A 195 17.44 9.06 0.85
N ALA A 196 18.53 9.73 1.26
CA ALA A 196 18.46 11.04 1.91
C ALA A 196 18.29 12.21 0.95
N GLN A 197 18.54 12.02 -0.34
CA GLN A 197 18.54 13.09 -1.34
C GLN A 197 17.11 13.46 -1.81
N GLY A 198 16.14 12.53 -1.72
CA GLY A 198 14.75 12.77 -2.08
C GLY A 198 13.94 13.56 -1.06
N SER A 199 14.52 13.88 0.09
CA SER A 199 13.84 14.45 1.27
C SER A 199 14.05 15.97 1.46
N LYS A 200 14.40 16.71 0.41
CA LYS A 200 14.65 18.16 0.46
C LYS A 200 13.45 18.99 0.02
#